data_5768a62e37a24fd2ec1879bea96ca866
#
_entry.id   5768a62e37a24fd2ec1879bea96ca866
#
_cell.length_a   1.000
_cell.length_b   1.000
_cell.length_c   1.000
_cell.angle_alpha   90.00
_cell.angle_beta   90.00
_cell.angle_gamma   90.00
#
_symmetry.space_group_name_H-M   'P 1'
#
loop_
_entity.id
_entity.type
_entity.pdbx_description
1 polymer ?
#
loop_
_entity_poly.entity_id
_entity_poly.type
_entity_poly.pdbx_seq_one_letter_code
_entity_poly.pdbx_strand_id
1 'polypeptide(L)'
;MKRIYAKEDLCLNCRLCEVYCKTAHSKSKNVIAANKAELLISRISVCGDNMRSVAINCRHCDEPKCVEACITGAMQKDSKSGIVFVDENKCIGCMTCAAVCPFGAIRHGKVAVKCDLCRKEAEPACVKNCPNKALVFAERGELE
;
A
#
# COMPACT_ATOMS: atom_id res chain seq x y z
N MET A 1 -10.85 -3.08 12.60
CA MET A 1 -9.74 -2.34 11.96
C MET A 1 -10.10 -2.00 10.53
N LYS A 2 -10.02 -0.72 10.17
CA LYS A 2 -10.26 -0.25 8.80
C LYS A 2 -9.12 -0.67 7.87
N ARG A 3 -9.49 -1.06 6.64
CA ARG A 3 -8.57 -1.46 5.56
C ARG A 3 -8.97 -0.78 4.26
N ILE A 4 -8.07 -0.76 3.28
CA ILE A 4 -8.39 -0.26 1.95
C ILE A 4 -8.92 -1.42 1.11
N TYR A 5 -10.10 -1.25 0.55
CA TYR A 5 -10.73 -2.18 -0.39
C TYR A 5 -10.84 -1.55 -1.76
N ALA A 6 -10.58 -2.34 -2.79
CA ALA A 6 -10.70 -1.91 -4.17
C ALA A 6 -11.94 -2.53 -4.81
N LYS A 7 -12.74 -1.69 -5.49
CA LYS A 7 -13.90 -2.08 -6.30
C LYS A 7 -13.45 -2.08 -7.77
N GLU A 8 -13.41 -3.25 -8.38
CA GLU A 8 -12.90 -3.44 -9.75
C GLU A 8 -13.77 -2.74 -10.79
N ASP A 9 -15.07 -2.79 -10.60
CA ASP A 9 -16.09 -2.19 -11.47
C ASP A 9 -16.02 -0.65 -11.52
N LEU A 10 -15.43 -0.03 -10.51
CA LEU A 10 -15.28 1.42 -10.42
C LEU A 10 -13.87 1.92 -10.75
N CYS A 11 -12.90 1.04 -10.94
CA CYS A 11 -11.52 1.42 -11.22
C CYS A 11 -11.35 1.85 -12.69
N LEU A 12 -10.93 3.09 -12.91
CA LEU A 12 -10.74 3.68 -14.25
C LEU A 12 -9.31 3.53 -14.79
N ASN A 13 -8.44 2.79 -14.13
CA ASN A 13 -7.02 2.67 -14.48
C ASN A 13 -6.28 4.04 -14.57
N CYS A 14 -6.76 5.06 -13.89
CA CYS A 14 -6.20 6.43 -13.96
C CYS A 14 -4.87 6.58 -13.20
N ARG A 15 -4.51 5.63 -12.33
CA ARG A 15 -3.28 5.59 -11.51
C ARG A 15 -3.05 6.78 -10.57
N LEU A 16 -4.03 7.64 -10.35
CA LEU A 16 -3.92 8.75 -9.39
C LEU A 16 -3.64 8.26 -7.97
N CYS A 17 -4.15 7.10 -7.59
CA CYS A 17 -3.83 6.47 -6.31
C CYS A 17 -2.32 6.23 -6.13
N GLU A 18 -1.60 5.84 -7.18
CA GLU A 18 -0.14 5.68 -7.16
C GLU A 18 0.57 7.02 -7.01
N VAL A 19 0.13 8.05 -7.74
CA VAL A 19 0.68 9.41 -7.70
C VAL A 19 0.54 10.00 -6.30
N TYR A 20 -0.65 9.95 -5.73
CA TYR A 20 -0.91 10.50 -4.39
C TYR A 20 -0.29 9.66 -3.27
N CYS A 21 -0.14 8.34 -3.46
CA CYS A 21 0.62 7.51 -2.54
C CYS A 21 2.09 7.94 -2.45
N LYS A 22 2.74 8.19 -3.58
CA LYS A 22 4.11 8.74 -3.61
C LYS A 22 4.17 10.10 -2.94
N THR A 23 3.24 10.98 -3.25
CA THR A 23 3.17 12.33 -2.67
C THR A 23 3.05 12.28 -1.14
N ALA A 24 2.16 11.44 -0.61
CA ALA A 24 1.96 11.29 0.84
C ALA A 24 3.21 10.79 1.57
N HIS A 25 4.04 9.99 0.91
CA HIS A 25 5.28 9.44 1.48
C HIS A 25 6.54 10.23 1.09
N SER A 26 6.39 11.31 0.31
CA SER A 26 7.49 12.19 -0.09
C SER A 26 7.88 13.16 1.02
N LYS A 27 9.10 13.68 0.95
CA LYS A 27 9.56 14.76 1.82
C LYS A 27 8.91 16.09 1.45
N SER A 28 8.79 16.35 0.15
CA SER A 28 8.27 17.61 -0.40
C SER A 28 6.76 17.80 -0.22
N LYS A 29 5.99 16.69 -0.07
CA LYS A 29 4.52 16.71 -0.08
C LYS A 29 3.90 17.41 -1.30
N ASN A 30 4.69 17.60 -2.34
CA ASN A 30 4.29 18.21 -3.59
C ASN A 30 4.17 17.15 -4.69
N VAL A 31 3.04 17.13 -5.40
CA VAL A 31 2.74 16.12 -6.43
C VAL A 31 3.81 16.08 -7.51
N ILE A 32 4.24 17.24 -8.00
CA ILE A 32 5.23 17.32 -9.09
C ILE A 32 6.60 16.87 -8.61
N ALA A 33 7.08 17.41 -7.49
CA ALA A 33 8.38 17.09 -6.94
C ALA A 33 8.50 15.62 -6.53
N ALA A 34 7.47 15.08 -5.86
CA ALA A 34 7.44 13.69 -5.43
C ALA A 34 7.49 12.68 -6.59
N ASN A 35 6.88 13.01 -7.72
CA ASN A 35 6.81 12.10 -8.87
C ASN A 35 7.94 12.31 -9.89
N LYS A 36 8.59 13.47 -9.92
CA LYS A 36 9.70 13.76 -10.82
C LYS A 36 11.07 13.65 -10.18
N ALA A 37 11.24 14.17 -8.97
CA ALA A 37 12.56 14.32 -8.34
C ALA A 37 12.89 13.24 -7.30
N GLU A 38 11.91 12.76 -6.55
CA GLU A 38 12.17 11.88 -5.40
C GLU A 38 12.23 10.38 -5.76
N LEU A 39 11.94 9.97 -7.00
CA LEU A 39 11.99 8.58 -7.50
C LEU A 39 11.37 7.54 -6.53
N LEU A 40 10.30 7.92 -5.86
CA LEU A 40 9.63 7.08 -4.87
C LEU A 40 8.85 5.93 -5.53
N ILE A 41 8.82 4.80 -4.83
CA ILE A 41 7.99 3.65 -5.21
C ILE A 41 6.62 3.78 -4.54
N SER A 42 5.55 3.70 -5.34
CA SER A 42 4.19 3.67 -4.81
C SER A 42 3.94 2.40 -3.99
N ARG A 43 3.25 2.54 -2.88
CA ARG A 43 2.85 1.44 -1.98
C ARG A 43 1.54 0.79 -2.37
N ILE A 44 0.90 1.30 -3.42
CA ILE A 44 -0.27 0.76 -4.10
C ILE A 44 0.05 0.69 -5.59
N SER A 45 -0.51 -0.28 -6.31
CA SER A 45 -0.34 -0.38 -7.76
C SER A 45 -1.64 -0.74 -8.44
N VAL A 46 -1.85 -0.18 -9.61
CA VAL A 46 -2.98 -0.54 -10.46
C VAL A 46 -2.55 -1.58 -11.46
N CYS A 47 -3.24 -2.71 -11.47
CA CYS A 47 -3.07 -3.80 -12.42
C CYS A 47 -4.35 -3.97 -13.22
N GLY A 48 -4.20 -4.32 -14.49
CA GLY A 48 -5.34 -4.54 -15.37
C GLY A 48 -5.06 -4.13 -16.80
N ASP A 49 -6.08 -4.26 -17.62
CA ASP A 49 -6.10 -3.88 -19.04
C ASP A 49 -7.16 -2.79 -19.29
N ASN A 50 -7.48 -2.56 -20.58
CA ASN A 50 -8.49 -1.58 -20.97
C ASN A 50 -9.93 -1.97 -20.58
N MET A 51 -10.16 -3.23 -20.23
CA MET A 51 -11.48 -3.77 -19.91
C MET A 51 -11.72 -3.82 -18.39
N ARG A 52 -10.70 -4.22 -17.62
CA ARG A 52 -10.79 -4.36 -16.16
C ARG A 52 -9.49 -3.93 -15.50
N SER A 53 -9.62 -3.18 -14.44
CA SER A 53 -8.47 -2.77 -13.62
C SER A 53 -8.81 -2.79 -12.15
N VAL A 54 -7.79 -3.04 -11.33
CA VAL A 54 -7.90 -3.06 -9.87
C VAL A 54 -6.66 -2.51 -9.22
N ALA A 55 -6.84 -1.78 -8.14
CA ALA A 55 -5.74 -1.32 -7.32
C ALA A 55 -5.35 -2.39 -6.29
N ILE A 56 -4.08 -2.78 -6.30
CA ILE A 56 -3.50 -3.76 -5.38
C ILE A 56 -2.73 -3.03 -4.28
N ASN A 57 -3.10 -3.29 -3.04
CA ASN A 57 -2.44 -2.77 -1.85
C ASN A 57 -2.35 -3.84 -0.75
N CYS A 58 -1.58 -3.57 0.29
CA CYS A 58 -1.47 -4.48 1.43
C CYS A 58 -2.81 -4.62 2.16
N ARG A 59 -3.20 -5.87 2.42
CA ARG A 59 -4.44 -6.20 3.15
C ARG A 59 -4.28 -6.22 4.66
N HIS A 60 -3.08 -6.03 5.19
CA HIS A 60 -2.78 -6.08 6.63
C HIS A 60 -3.42 -7.31 7.29
N CYS A 61 -3.04 -8.49 6.78
CA CYS A 61 -3.62 -9.78 7.16
C CYS A 61 -3.64 -10.01 8.67
N ASP A 62 -4.62 -10.77 9.14
CA ASP A 62 -4.68 -11.14 10.55
C ASP A 62 -3.53 -12.10 10.91
N GLU A 63 -3.20 -13.02 10.00
CA GLU A 63 -2.01 -13.89 10.03
C GLU A 63 -1.04 -13.49 8.90
N PRO A 64 -0.14 -12.53 9.13
CA PRO A 64 0.69 -11.98 8.07
C PRO A 64 1.91 -12.86 7.79
N LYS A 65 1.84 -13.70 6.76
CA LYS A 65 2.95 -14.57 6.30
C LYS A 65 4.26 -13.80 6.06
N CYS A 66 4.16 -12.55 5.62
CA CYS A 66 5.31 -11.69 5.42
C CYS A 66 6.05 -11.34 6.72
N VAL A 67 5.35 -11.31 7.86
CA VAL A 67 5.97 -11.11 9.18
C VAL A 67 6.68 -12.39 9.62
N GLU A 68 6.01 -13.54 9.48
CA GLU A 68 6.58 -14.86 9.83
C GLU A 68 7.84 -15.16 9.01
N ALA A 69 7.85 -14.82 7.73
CA ALA A 69 8.98 -15.08 6.83
C ALA A 69 10.12 -14.07 6.92
N CYS A 70 10.00 -13.02 7.72
CA CYS A 70 11.03 -11.98 7.81
C CYS A 70 12.19 -12.40 8.72
N ILE A 71 13.32 -12.73 8.11
CA ILE A 71 14.51 -13.24 8.83
C ILE A 71 15.17 -12.20 9.75
N THR A 72 15.02 -10.91 9.47
CA THR A 72 15.58 -9.82 10.28
C THR A 72 14.58 -9.22 11.28
N GLY A 73 13.31 -9.67 11.26
CA GLY A 73 12.25 -9.07 12.06
C GLY A 73 11.90 -7.63 11.65
N ALA A 74 12.30 -7.21 10.46
CA ALA A 74 11.97 -5.87 9.93
C ALA A 74 10.49 -5.71 9.62
N MET A 75 9.84 -6.78 9.15
CA MET A 75 8.40 -6.79 8.92
C MET A 75 7.68 -7.05 10.23
N GLN A 76 6.86 -6.12 10.66
CA GLN A 76 6.23 -6.16 11.98
C GLN A 76 4.73 -5.90 11.87
N LYS A 77 3.98 -6.45 12.81
CA LYS A 77 2.55 -6.15 13.01
C LYS A 77 2.38 -5.43 14.34
N ASP A 78 1.77 -4.27 14.29
CA ASP A 78 1.38 -3.56 15.50
C ASP A 78 0.20 -4.27 16.16
N SER A 79 0.37 -4.70 17.40
CA SER A 79 -0.65 -5.44 18.16
C SER A 79 -1.90 -4.61 18.48
N LYS A 80 -1.76 -3.28 18.57
CA LYS A 80 -2.88 -2.37 18.89
C LYS A 80 -3.70 -2.02 17.65
N SER A 81 -3.03 -1.57 16.59
CA SER A 81 -3.70 -1.13 15.37
C SER A 81 -3.93 -2.25 14.36
N GLY A 82 -3.23 -3.39 14.47
CA GLY A 82 -3.24 -4.48 13.51
C GLY A 82 -2.52 -4.15 12.18
N ILE A 83 -1.89 -2.98 12.07
CA ILE A 83 -1.18 -2.55 10.87
C ILE A 83 0.13 -3.32 10.75
N VAL A 84 0.36 -3.91 9.57
CA VAL A 84 1.65 -4.49 9.21
C VAL A 84 2.51 -3.44 8.54
N PHE A 85 3.73 -3.25 9.00
CA PHE A 85 4.68 -2.23 8.51
C PHE A 85 6.11 -2.78 8.42
N VAL A 86 6.98 -2.03 7.77
CA VAL A 86 8.41 -2.36 7.63
C VAL A 86 9.22 -1.39 8.47
N ASP A 87 10.11 -1.93 9.30
CA ASP A 87 11.19 -1.16 9.92
C ASP A 87 12.36 -1.09 8.93
N GLU A 88 12.52 0.06 8.28
CA GLU A 88 13.50 0.28 7.22
C GLU A 88 14.95 0.12 7.75
N ASN A 89 15.19 0.35 9.04
CA ASN A 89 16.52 0.20 9.65
C ASN A 89 16.95 -1.26 9.82
N LYS A 90 15.99 -2.18 9.93
CA LYS A 90 16.23 -3.62 10.06
C LYS A 90 16.15 -4.36 8.73
N CYS A 91 15.52 -3.75 7.71
CA CYS A 91 15.28 -4.41 6.44
C CYS A 91 16.56 -4.46 5.59
N ILE A 92 16.97 -5.67 5.22
CA ILE A 92 18.12 -5.90 4.34
C ILE A 92 17.77 -6.04 2.85
N GLY A 93 16.50 -5.90 2.50
CA GLY A 93 16.05 -5.97 1.11
C GLY A 93 16.04 -7.39 0.49
N CYS A 94 16.00 -8.45 1.29
CA CYS A 94 16.02 -9.84 0.79
C CYS A 94 14.75 -10.26 0.02
N MET A 95 13.67 -9.50 0.13
CA MET A 95 12.38 -9.67 -0.58
C MET A 95 11.65 -11.01 -0.32
N THR A 96 12.05 -11.79 0.68
CA THR A 96 11.32 -13.00 1.09
C THR A 96 9.86 -12.70 1.41
N CYS A 97 9.59 -11.55 2.04
CA CYS A 97 8.24 -11.08 2.34
C CYS A 97 7.39 -10.86 1.07
N ALA A 98 8.00 -10.44 -0.04
CA ALA A 98 7.31 -10.28 -1.32
C ALA A 98 6.97 -11.64 -1.95
N ALA A 99 7.89 -12.61 -1.84
CA ALA A 99 7.69 -13.95 -2.37
C ALA A 99 6.55 -14.71 -1.68
N VAL A 100 6.35 -14.51 -0.38
CA VAL A 100 5.28 -15.18 0.39
C VAL A 100 3.96 -14.42 0.39
N CYS A 101 3.90 -13.20 -0.16
CA CYS A 101 2.68 -12.41 -0.18
C CYS A 101 1.74 -12.90 -1.28
N PRO A 102 0.56 -13.48 -0.94
CA PRO A 102 -0.35 -14.02 -1.95
C PRO A 102 -1.04 -12.93 -2.79
N PHE A 103 -0.94 -11.67 -2.36
CA PHE A 103 -1.58 -10.52 -3.01
C PHE A 103 -0.62 -9.70 -3.87
N GLY A 104 0.68 -10.03 -3.91
CA GLY A 104 1.68 -9.25 -4.63
C GLY A 104 1.78 -7.78 -4.17
N ALA A 105 1.47 -7.52 -2.89
CA ALA A 105 1.30 -6.17 -2.36
C ALA A 105 2.59 -5.55 -1.80
N ILE A 106 3.73 -6.21 -1.98
CA ILE A 106 5.05 -5.75 -1.51
C ILE A 106 5.93 -5.46 -2.72
N ARG A 107 6.46 -4.26 -2.79
CA ARG A 107 7.28 -3.78 -3.91
C ARG A 107 8.77 -3.87 -3.59
N HIS A 108 9.56 -4.07 -4.64
CA HIS A 108 11.01 -4.08 -4.57
C HIS A 108 11.57 -2.66 -4.52
N GLY A 109 12.36 -2.38 -3.50
CA GLY A 109 13.17 -1.19 -3.36
C GLY A 109 14.52 -1.57 -2.74
N LYS A 110 15.29 -0.60 -2.25
CA LYS A 110 16.43 -0.88 -1.34
C LYS A 110 16.00 -1.72 -0.14
N VAL A 111 14.84 -1.41 0.37
CA VAL A 111 14.10 -2.15 1.40
C VAL A 111 12.73 -2.53 0.84
N ALA A 112 12.04 -3.44 1.51
CA ALA A 112 10.67 -3.79 1.13
C ALA A 112 9.74 -2.58 1.25
N VAL A 113 8.99 -2.29 0.20
CA VAL A 113 8.04 -1.17 0.16
C VAL A 113 6.61 -1.72 0.12
N LYS A 114 5.80 -1.36 1.11
CA LYS A 114 4.40 -1.77 1.21
C LYS A 114 3.53 -0.69 1.85
N CYS A 115 2.22 -0.79 1.62
CA CYS A 115 1.23 0.08 2.24
C CYS A 115 1.31 0.01 3.77
N ASP A 116 1.24 1.16 4.42
CA ASP A 116 1.20 1.35 5.88
C ASP A 116 -0.08 2.08 6.32
N LEU A 117 -1.09 2.17 5.43
CA LEU A 117 -2.35 2.91 5.61
C LEU A 117 -2.17 4.40 5.87
N CYS A 118 -1.03 4.99 5.45
CA CYS A 118 -0.71 6.40 5.72
C CYS A 118 -0.90 6.74 7.20
N ARG A 119 -0.28 5.98 8.12
CA ARG A 119 -0.49 6.02 9.59
C ARG A 119 -0.50 7.41 10.23
N LYS A 120 0.07 8.40 9.55
CA LYS A 120 0.14 9.79 10.02
C LYS A 120 -1.04 10.64 9.55
N GLU A 121 -1.89 10.11 8.69
CA GLU A 121 -3.02 10.78 8.09
C GLU A 121 -4.34 10.18 8.62
N ALA A 122 -5.38 10.99 8.68
CA ALA A 122 -6.71 10.51 9.10
C ALA A 122 -7.33 9.54 8.10
N GLU A 123 -7.01 9.72 6.81
CA GLU A 123 -7.48 8.89 5.71
C GLU A 123 -6.35 8.65 4.71
N PRO A 124 -6.21 7.42 4.16
CA PRO A 124 -5.19 7.12 3.16
C PRO A 124 -5.30 8.02 1.92
N ALA A 125 -4.17 8.60 1.49
CA ALA A 125 -4.14 9.55 0.38
C ALA A 125 -4.69 8.97 -0.94
N CYS A 126 -4.50 7.67 -1.19
CA CYS A 126 -5.02 6.99 -2.36
C CYS A 126 -6.56 6.89 -2.35
N VAL A 127 -7.18 6.72 -1.19
CA VAL A 127 -8.65 6.71 -1.03
C VAL A 127 -9.21 8.10 -1.23
N LYS A 128 -8.66 9.07 -0.50
CA LYS A 128 -9.08 10.47 -0.55
C LYS A 128 -9.08 11.06 -1.97
N ASN A 129 -8.11 10.66 -2.79
CA ASN A 129 -7.91 11.21 -4.14
C ASN A 129 -8.37 10.26 -5.26
N CYS A 130 -9.12 9.21 -4.96
CA CYS A 130 -9.70 8.34 -5.98
C CYS A 130 -10.93 9.02 -6.61
N PRO A 131 -10.89 9.41 -7.90
CA PRO A 131 -11.95 10.22 -8.50
C PRO A 131 -13.28 9.46 -8.59
N ASN A 132 -13.23 8.16 -8.83
CA ASN A 132 -14.42 7.31 -8.99
C ASN A 132 -14.76 6.51 -7.74
N LYS A 133 -14.13 6.81 -6.59
CA LYS A 133 -14.33 6.11 -5.31
C LYS A 133 -14.20 4.58 -5.41
N ALA A 134 -13.33 4.13 -6.32
CA ALA A 134 -12.98 2.72 -6.47
C ALA A 134 -12.20 2.18 -5.26
N LEU A 135 -11.59 3.06 -4.45
CA LEU A 135 -10.93 2.71 -3.21
C LEU A 135 -11.79 3.19 -2.03
N VAL A 136 -12.03 2.28 -1.09
CA VAL A 136 -12.83 2.53 0.12
C VAL A 136 -12.00 2.19 1.35
N PHE A 137 -12.00 3.07 2.35
CA PHE A 137 -11.37 2.84 3.65
C PHE A 137 -12.44 2.51 4.68
N ALA A 138 -12.67 1.23 4.92
CA ALA A 138 -13.78 0.74 5.73
C ALA A 138 -13.38 -0.46 6.60
N GLU A 139 -14.21 -0.80 7.57
CA GLU A 139 -14.13 -2.07 8.27
C GLU A 139 -14.74 -3.21 7.42
N ARG A 140 -14.35 -4.45 7.69
CA ARG A 140 -14.75 -5.60 6.85
C ARG A 140 -16.28 -5.80 6.77
N GLY A 141 -17.03 -5.37 7.77
CA GLY A 141 -18.49 -5.47 7.80
C GLY A 141 -19.26 -4.27 7.21
N GLU A 142 -18.56 -3.22 6.77
CA GLU A 142 -19.16 -1.99 6.22
C GLU A 142 -19.23 -1.99 4.67
N LEU A 143 -18.91 -3.11 4.03
CA LEU A 143 -18.76 -3.20 2.56
C LEU A 143 -19.99 -3.79 1.86
N GLU A 144 -21.07 -4.04 2.58
CA GLU A 144 -22.34 -4.52 2.01
C GLU A 144 -23.15 -3.38 1.38
#